data_70d41db63a2b28d4ad926ff7afb30547
#
_entry.id   70d41db63a2b28d4ad926ff7afb30547
#
_cell.length_a   1.000
_cell.length_b   1.000
_cell.length_c   1.000
_cell.angle_alpha   90.00
_cell.angle_beta   90.00
_cell.angle_gamma   90.00
#
_symmetry.space_group_name_H-M   'P 1'
#
loop_
_entity.id
_entity.type
_entity.pdbx_description
1 polymer ?
#
loop_
_entity_poly.entity_id
_entity_poly.type
_entity_poly.pdbx_seq_one_letter_code
_entity_poly.pdbx_strand_id
1 'polypeptide(L)'
;GTLDELMELLTLIQTRKIKKPLPIVLYGKEFWENVINWDYLVEVGTISPEDLDLFHISDDVNDTFDYVTNFIESNQLKGPNF
;
A
#
# COMPACT_ATOMS: atom_id res chain seq x y z
N GLY A 1 -1.94 16.73 -0.17
CA GLY A 1 -1.54 16.09 -1.40
C GLY A 1 -1.45 14.58 -1.31
N THR A 2 -1.07 13.99 -2.41
CA THR A 2 -1.01 12.53 -2.55
C THR A 2 -0.09 11.88 -1.51
N LEU A 3 1.06 12.49 -1.25
CA LEU A 3 2.00 11.93 -0.26
C LEU A 3 1.44 12.01 1.15
N ASP A 4 0.76 13.09 1.48
CA ASP A 4 0.15 13.24 2.79
C ASP A 4 -0.92 12.18 3.00
N GLU A 5 -1.75 11.95 1.99
CA GLU A 5 -2.81 10.94 2.06
C GLU A 5 -2.23 9.54 2.23
N LEU A 6 -1.15 9.22 1.50
CA LEU A 6 -0.50 7.92 1.64
C LEU A 6 0.08 7.74 3.04
N MET A 7 0.79 8.73 3.55
CA MET A 7 1.40 8.64 4.87
C MET A 7 0.37 8.51 5.97
N GLU A 8 -0.75 9.23 5.86
CA GLU A 8 -1.85 9.11 6.80
C GLU A 8 -2.44 7.70 6.78
N LEU A 9 -2.67 7.15 5.58
CA LEU A 9 -3.21 5.81 5.44
C LEU A 9 -2.29 4.75 6.03
N LEU A 10 -0.99 4.85 5.76
CA LEU A 10 -0.01 3.92 6.33
C LEU A 10 0.02 4.00 7.84
N THR A 11 -0.10 5.20 8.40
CA THR A 11 -0.14 5.39 9.85
C THR A 11 -1.36 4.71 10.44
N LEU A 12 -2.52 4.84 9.81
CA LEU A 12 -3.75 4.20 10.27
C LEU A 12 -3.63 2.68 10.28
N ILE A 13 -2.97 2.12 9.26
CA ILE A 13 -2.76 0.68 9.18
C ILE A 13 -1.77 0.23 10.25
N GLN A 14 -0.65 0.92 10.40
CA GLN A 14 0.39 0.57 11.38
C GLN A 14 -0.11 0.67 12.82
N THR A 15 -1.00 1.60 13.10
CA THR A 15 -1.58 1.75 14.44
C THR A 15 -2.79 0.87 14.66
N ARG A 16 -3.13 0.06 13.67
CA ARG A 16 -4.24 -0.89 13.71
C ARG A 16 -5.61 -0.24 13.87
N LYS A 17 -5.75 0.99 13.41
CA LYS A 17 -7.04 1.68 13.39
C LYS A 17 -7.91 1.17 12.25
N ILE A 18 -7.29 0.62 11.20
CA ILE A 18 -7.99 -0.11 10.14
C ILE A 18 -7.77 -1.59 10.42
N LYS A 19 -8.84 -2.31 10.68
CA LYS A 19 -8.77 -3.70 11.15
C LYS A 19 -8.75 -4.74 10.04
N LYS A 20 -9.25 -4.40 8.86
CA LYS A 20 -9.26 -5.30 7.71
C LYS A 20 -8.20 -4.89 6.71
N PRO A 21 -7.58 -5.85 6.01
CA PRO A 21 -6.59 -5.49 4.98
C PRO A 21 -7.24 -4.72 3.84
N LEU A 22 -6.49 -3.77 3.29
CA LEU A 22 -6.93 -2.94 2.16
C LEU A 22 -5.97 -3.13 0.99
N PRO A 23 -6.48 -3.21 -0.25
CA PRO A 23 -5.60 -3.18 -1.41
C PRO A 23 -5.16 -1.75 -1.68
N ILE A 24 -3.87 -1.50 -1.58
CA ILE A 24 -3.30 -0.18 -1.83
C ILE A 24 -2.42 -0.27 -3.05
N VAL A 25 -2.73 0.52 -4.07
CA VAL A 25 -1.94 0.56 -5.30
C VAL A 25 -1.36 1.95 -5.48
N LEU A 26 -0.04 1.99 -5.69
CA LEU A 26 0.68 3.20 -6.05
C LEU A 26 0.90 3.15 -7.56
N TYR A 27 0.09 3.89 -8.30
CA TYR A 27 0.16 3.88 -9.75
C TYR A 27 1.16 4.91 -10.24
N GLY A 28 2.01 4.50 -11.20
CA GLY A 28 3.09 5.34 -11.68
C GLY A 28 4.41 4.92 -11.07
N LYS A 29 4.94 3.78 -11.53
CA LYS A 29 6.14 3.16 -10.95
C LYS A 29 7.33 4.11 -10.91
N GLU A 30 7.61 4.80 -12.01
CA GLU A 30 8.73 5.72 -12.08
C GLU A 30 8.62 6.82 -11.04
N PHE A 31 7.42 7.40 -10.90
CA PHE A 31 7.18 8.45 -9.92
C PHE A 31 7.47 7.95 -8.50
N TRP A 32 6.85 6.85 -8.12
CA TRP A 32 6.94 6.37 -6.75
C TRP A 32 8.32 5.84 -6.38
N GLU A 33 9.04 5.23 -7.32
CA GLU A 33 10.38 4.74 -7.07
C GLU A 33 11.41 5.87 -6.98
N ASN A 34 11.14 7.02 -7.61
CA ASN A 34 12.04 8.17 -7.56
C ASN A 34 11.73 9.11 -6.41
N VAL A 35 10.47 9.22 -6.02
CA VAL A 35 10.05 10.12 -4.93
C VAL A 35 10.41 9.55 -3.57
N ILE A 36 10.30 8.25 -3.39
CA ILE A 36 10.56 7.59 -2.12
C ILE A 36 11.60 6.49 -2.31
N ASN A 37 12.67 6.56 -1.54
CA ASN A 37 13.66 5.49 -1.50
C ASN A 37 13.22 4.46 -0.46
N TRP A 38 12.43 3.49 -0.89
CA TRP A 38 11.83 2.48 -0.02
C TRP A 38 12.88 1.63 0.68
N ASP A 39 13.92 1.22 -0.06
CA ASP A 39 14.98 0.39 0.50
C ASP A 39 15.74 1.10 1.61
N TYR A 40 16.00 2.38 1.43
CA TYR A 40 16.69 3.17 2.43
C TYR A 40 15.86 3.32 3.70
N LEU A 41 14.55 3.48 3.57
CA LEU A 41 13.66 3.60 4.71
C LEU A 41 13.69 2.32 5.56
N VAL A 42 13.78 1.16 4.92
CA VAL A 42 13.92 -0.10 5.60
C VAL A 42 15.28 -0.19 6.27
N GLU A 43 16.34 0.20 5.54
CA GLU A 43 17.72 0.12 6.03
C GLU A 43 17.93 0.92 7.31
N VAL A 44 17.38 2.11 7.39
CA VAL A 44 17.53 2.96 8.58
C VAL A 44 16.50 2.68 9.67
N GLY A 45 15.63 1.70 9.45
CA GLY A 45 14.66 1.27 10.46
C GLY A 45 13.42 2.14 10.59
N THR A 46 13.17 3.04 9.65
CA THR A 46 11.98 3.89 9.68
C THR A 46 10.71 3.09 9.42
N ILE A 47 10.82 2.08 8.55
CA ILE A 47 9.74 1.13 8.28
C ILE A 47 10.34 -0.27 8.32
N SER A 48 9.50 -1.28 8.50
CA SER A 48 9.96 -2.68 8.45
C SER A 48 9.77 -3.24 7.05
N PRO A 49 10.51 -4.32 6.70
CA PRO A 49 10.34 -4.94 5.37
C PRO A 49 8.91 -5.36 5.09
N GLU A 50 8.16 -5.78 6.11
CA GLU A 50 6.78 -6.21 5.96
C GLU A 50 5.87 -5.05 5.55
N ASP A 51 6.23 -3.81 5.89
CA ASP A 51 5.44 -2.64 5.52
C ASP A 51 5.39 -2.45 4.00
N LEU A 52 6.41 -2.95 3.28
CA LEU A 52 6.43 -2.87 1.81
C LEU A 52 5.36 -3.76 1.17
N ASP A 53 4.86 -4.74 1.90
CA ASP A 53 3.81 -5.63 1.41
C ASP A 53 2.43 -5.00 1.52
N LEU A 54 2.32 -3.83 2.16
CA LEU A 54 1.03 -3.14 2.32
C LEU A 54 0.52 -2.55 1.02
N PHE A 55 1.39 -2.37 0.03
CA PHE A 55 1.00 -1.74 -1.22
C PHE A 55 1.67 -2.39 -2.42
N HIS A 56 1.11 -2.13 -3.59
CA HIS A 56 1.59 -2.66 -4.86
C HIS A 56 1.87 -1.48 -5.80
N ILE A 57 3.06 -1.44 -6.39
CA ILE A 57 3.43 -0.38 -7.33
C ILE A 57 3.25 -0.91 -8.74
N SER A 58 2.52 -0.19 -9.58
CA SER A 58 2.20 -0.65 -10.92
C SER A 58 2.11 0.51 -11.92
N ASP A 59 2.38 0.22 -13.19
CA ASP A 59 2.17 1.13 -14.32
C ASP A 59 1.08 0.62 -15.26
N ASP A 60 0.51 -0.53 -14.98
CA ASP A 60 -0.39 -1.22 -15.88
C ASP A 60 -1.79 -1.29 -15.27
N VAL A 61 -2.78 -0.81 -16.03
CA VAL A 61 -4.17 -0.82 -15.57
C VAL A 61 -4.66 -2.25 -15.35
N ASN A 62 -4.29 -3.17 -16.23
CA ASN A 62 -4.70 -4.57 -16.10
C ASN A 62 -4.05 -5.24 -14.89
N ASP A 63 -2.78 -4.97 -14.66
CA ASP A 63 -2.08 -5.48 -13.48
C ASP A 63 -2.72 -4.94 -12.20
N THR A 64 -3.03 -3.65 -12.19
CA THR A 64 -3.70 -3.02 -11.05
C THR A 64 -5.05 -3.66 -10.78
N PHE A 65 -5.83 -3.85 -11.82
CA PHE A 65 -7.14 -4.48 -11.70
C PHE A 65 -7.02 -5.91 -11.14
N ASP A 66 -6.09 -6.68 -11.68
CA ASP A 66 -5.89 -8.05 -11.23
C ASP A 66 -5.44 -8.09 -9.77
N TYR A 67 -4.54 -7.19 -9.39
CA TYR A 67 -4.08 -7.14 -8.01
C TYR A 67 -5.23 -6.84 -7.04
N VAL A 68 -6.03 -5.82 -7.34
CA VAL A 68 -7.15 -5.42 -6.49
C VAL A 68 -8.20 -6.52 -6.41
N THR A 69 -8.54 -7.11 -7.56
CA THR A 69 -9.55 -8.17 -7.62
C THR A 69 -9.10 -9.39 -6.82
N ASN A 70 -7.86 -9.85 -7.04
CA ASN A 70 -7.33 -11.01 -6.32
C ASN A 70 -7.20 -10.73 -4.83
N PHE A 71 -6.83 -9.51 -4.46
CA PHE A 71 -6.73 -9.14 -3.06
C PHE A 71 -8.08 -9.24 -2.36
N ILE A 72 -9.12 -8.69 -2.98
CA ILE A 72 -10.47 -8.72 -2.42
C ILE A 72 -10.97 -10.16 -2.29
N GLU A 73 -10.78 -10.98 -3.31
CA GLU A 73 -11.19 -12.38 -3.29
C GLU A 73 -10.47 -13.18 -2.21
N SER A 74 -9.14 -12.98 -2.11
CA SER A 74 -8.32 -13.72 -1.15
C SER A 74 -8.63 -13.36 0.29
N ASN A 75 -8.96 -12.10 0.54
CA ASN A 75 -9.21 -11.61 1.89
C ASN A 75 -10.69 -11.59 2.26
N GLN A 76 -11.57 -11.88 1.29
CA GLN A 76 -13.02 -11.92 1.49
C GLN A 76 -13.54 -10.69 2.24
N LEU A 77 -13.15 -9.51 1.74
CA LEU A 77 -13.54 -8.25 2.36
C LEU A 77 -15.04 -8.05 2.26
N LYS A 78 -15.73 -8.09 3.41
CA LYS A 78 -17.17 -7.94 3.50
C LYS A 78 -17.51 -6.93 4.59
N GLY A 79 -18.46 -6.05 4.30
CA GLY A 79 -18.89 -5.05 5.25
C GLY A 79 -17.89 -3.92 5.45
N PRO A 80 -18.14 -3.03 6.38
CA PRO A 80 -17.29 -1.87 6.63
C PRO A 80 -15.96 -2.26 7.27
N ASN A 81 -14.94 -1.43 7.04
CA ASN A 81 -13.60 -1.65 7.55
C ASN A 81 -13.33 -0.80 8.81
N PHE A 82 -14.20 -0.96 9.79
CA PHE A 82 -14.05 -0.26 11.06
C PHE A 82 -14.72 -0.99 12.21
#